data_338429c15a2d3ac8ed0c687785b8c84e
#
_entry.id   338429c15a2d3ac8ed0c687785b8c84e
#
_cell.length_a   1.000
_cell.length_b   1.000
_cell.length_c   1.000
_cell.angle_alpha   90.00
_cell.angle_beta   90.00
_cell.angle_gamma   90.00
#
_symmetry.space_group_name_H-M   'P 1'
#
loop_
_entity.id
_entity.type
_entity.pdbx_description
1 polymer ?
#
loop_
_entity_poly.entity_id
_entity_poly.type
_entity_poly.pdbx_seq_one_letter_code
_entity_poly.pdbx_strand_id
1 'polypeptide(L)'
;MSIQLQKTMQRHRGLFTTDHRTIGIRYLLLSLLAVAIGTVLSLFMRIHIVSPDLKLPLFGQIPPEGYLALVTMHGTLMVFFVLTTAPVNGFASLILPSQIGAQRMALPLLNAVSFWLTSLSLTVLLAAFFVPGGAPISGWTNYPPLSAIAVAGPGQATGMDLWLVSIGIFCFASILSAINMLTTIVSKRCEGMTLLRMPLTVWSWLVTGVLILFAFSILFAAVVLLLSDRHLATGFFVPTGEVINGLLLDRANSHANGSPMLWLHLFWFFGHPEVYIAVLPSMGLTSSLLANFTRRPVFGYRFMVATTLFIGVFGLLVWGHHMFVSGMNPYAGTAFSLMTMAIAIPSSGKVLGWLAMLLRGRDSRVHPMPTPMLFTFGFLSFFIAGGLTGPILAQPILDAYLHNTYFVVAHFHLIMAMAGAFSLFAAVYYWFPLMTGRLMHETLGKWHFWLSLIGAYATFFPMHFAGLAGQPRHYAQLIGSTSTFLSSLLPLQTGITHSALFLASAQLLFLANLAWSARRGKPAGSNPWRATTLEWASDLTQCRVVRGPYEYNFQSNLSDFVMQCAAEPEQE
;
A
#
# COMPACT_ATOMS: atom_id res chain seq x y z
N MET A 1 -23.08 17.37 -18.19
CA MET A 1 -22.68 15.97 -18.42
C MET A 1 -23.60 15.44 -19.51
N SER A 2 -23.08 15.24 -20.72
CA SER A 2 -23.89 14.91 -21.88
C SER A 2 -24.57 13.54 -21.71
N ILE A 3 -25.76 13.40 -22.25
CA ILE A 3 -26.53 12.15 -22.36
C ILE A 3 -25.67 11.01 -22.94
N GLN A 4 -24.62 11.35 -23.66
CA GLN A 4 -23.65 10.42 -24.24
C GLN A 4 -22.77 9.74 -23.15
N LEU A 5 -22.34 10.45 -22.09
CA LEU A 5 -21.62 9.87 -20.96
C LEU A 5 -22.52 8.90 -20.14
N GLN A 6 -23.80 9.24 -19.97
CA GLN A 6 -24.76 8.33 -19.31
C GLN A 6 -25.03 7.07 -20.14
N LYS A 7 -25.14 7.19 -21.46
CA LYS A 7 -25.34 6.05 -22.38
C LYS A 7 -24.11 5.15 -22.45
N THR A 8 -22.88 5.71 -22.39
CA THR A 8 -21.63 4.93 -22.37
C THR A 8 -21.50 4.17 -21.05
N MET A 9 -21.84 4.78 -19.92
CA MET A 9 -21.84 4.10 -18.61
C MET A 9 -22.90 2.98 -18.50
N GLN A 10 -24.02 3.08 -19.21
CA GLN A 10 -25.04 2.01 -19.23
C GLN A 10 -24.63 0.81 -20.08
N ARG A 11 -23.80 0.99 -21.12
CA ARG A 11 -23.44 -0.07 -22.06
C ARG A 11 -22.40 -1.07 -21.54
N HIS A 12 -21.68 -0.76 -20.44
CA HIS A 12 -20.56 -1.57 -19.90
C HIS A 12 -20.77 -2.10 -18.48
N ARG A 13 -22.01 -2.22 -18.01
CA ARG A 13 -22.33 -2.73 -16.65
C ARG A 13 -22.29 -4.25 -16.50
N GLY A 14 -21.78 -4.99 -17.48
CA GLY A 14 -21.67 -6.45 -17.38
C GLY A 14 -20.64 -6.90 -16.31
N LEU A 15 -20.87 -8.05 -15.70
CA LEU A 15 -19.98 -8.65 -14.71
C LEU A 15 -18.53 -8.79 -15.24
N PHE A 16 -18.37 -9.13 -16.50
CA PHE A 16 -17.11 -9.32 -17.23
C PHE A 16 -16.73 -8.13 -18.13
N THR A 17 -16.97 -6.90 -17.67
CA THR A 17 -16.58 -5.71 -18.42
C THR A 17 -15.06 -5.61 -18.58
N THR A 18 -14.61 -5.05 -19.70
CA THR A 18 -13.20 -4.67 -19.95
C THR A 18 -12.96 -3.18 -19.83
N ASP A 19 -13.97 -2.41 -19.39
CA ASP A 19 -13.83 -0.98 -19.16
C ASP A 19 -12.91 -0.71 -17.96
N HIS A 20 -11.81 -0.02 -18.22
CA HIS A 20 -10.76 0.20 -17.23
C HIS A 20 -11.24 1.04 -16.03
N ARG A 21 -12.15 2.00 -16.24
CA ARG A 21 -12.69 2.84 -15.15
C ARG A 21 -13.54 2.01 -14.20
N THR A 22 -14.43 1.19 -14.76
CA THR A 22 -15.26 0.27 -13.98
C THR A 22 -14.41 -0.74 -13.20
N ILE A 23 -13.37 -1.30 -13.83
CA ILE A 23 -12.44 -2.24 -13.17
C ILE A 23 -11.66 -1.52 -12.06
N GLY A 24 -11.17 -0.29 -12.29
CA GLY A 24 -10.50 0.52 -11.28
C GLY A 24 -11.37 0.76 -10.05
N ILE A 25 -12.64 1.15 -10.25
CA ILE A 25 -13.62 1.32 -9.16
C ILE A 25 -13.84 0.00 -8.40
N ARG A 26 -13.93 -1.13 -9.09
CA ARG A 26 -14.09 -2.45 -8.46
C ARG A 26 -12.89 -2.82 -7.60
N TYR A 27 -11.66 -2.55 -8.05
CA TYR A 27 -10.45 -2.73 -7.23
C TYR A 27 -10.48 -1.86 -5.97
N LEU A 28 -10.91 -0.59 -6.09
CA LEU A 28 -11.05 0.30 -4.92
C LEU A 28 -12.10 -0.21 -3.93
N LEU A 29 -13.23 -0.74 -4.42
CA LEU A 29 -14.26 -1.36 -3.56
C LEU A 29 -13.77 -2.65 -2.91
N LEU A 30 -13.01 -3.49 -3.63
CA LEU A 30 -12.37 -4.69 -3.07
C LEU A 30 -11.39 -4.33 -1.94
N SER A 31 -10.57 -3.31 -2.15
CA SER A 31 -9.65 -2.80 -1.13
C SER A 31 -10.39 -2.16 0.05
N LEU A 32 -11.51 -1.50 -0.19
CA LEU A 32 -12.36 -0.97 0.89
C LEU A 32 -12.95 -2.09 1.76
N LEU A 33 -13.36 -3.20 1.16
CA LEU A 33 -13.78 -4.39 1.90
C LEU A 33 -12.61 -4.97 2.71
N ALA A 34 -11.45 -5.14 2.09
CA ALA A 34 -10.25 -5.68 2.74
C ALA A 34 -9.80 -4.82 3.93
N VAL A 35 -9.78 -3.47 3.78
CA VAL A 35 -9.41 -2.57 4.89
C VAL A 35 -10.45 -2.58 6.01
N ALA A 36 -11.73 -2.73 5.71
CA ALA A 36 -12.77 -2.85 6.73
C ALA A 36 -12.57 -4.11 7.58
N ILE A 37 -12.37 -5.27 6.94
CA ILE A 37 -12.09 -6.54 7.61
C ILE A 37 -10.79 -6.41 8.43
N GLY A 38 -9.69 -5.99 7.79
CA GLY A 38 -8.39 -5.86 8.45
C GLY A 38 -8.41 -4.89 9.63
N THR A 39 -9.19 -3.81 9.58
CA THR A 39 -9.39 -2.89 10.71
C THR A 39 -10.07 -3.59 11.87
N VAL A 40 -11.14 -4.36 11.63
CA VAL A 40 -11.82 -5.13 12.68
C VAL A 40 -10.86 -6.12 13.34
N LEU A 41 -10.05 -6.85 12.55
CA LEU A 41 -9.03 -7.76 13.09
C LEU A 41 -8.02 -7.02 13.97
N SER A 42 -7.57 -5.84 13.54
CA SER A 42 -6.62 -5.03 14.33
C SER A 42 -7.21 -4.53 15.65
N LEU A 43 -8.49 -4.15 15.66
CA LEU A 43 -9.17 -3.77 16.91
C LEU A 43 -9.28 -4.94 17.87
N PHE A 44 -9.57 -6.14 17.38
CA PHE A 44 -9.57 -7.34 18.23
C PHE A 44 -8.20 -7.62 18.82
N MET A 45 -7.11 -7.49 18.03
CA MET A 45 -5.75 -7.59 18.55
C MET A 45 -5.49 -6.53 19.64
N ARG A 46 -5.91 -5.28 19.43
CA ARG A 46 -5.70 -4.21 20.40
C ARG A 46 -6.46 -4.43 21.70
N ILE A 47 -7.71 -4.87 21.62
CA ILE A 47 -8.55 -5.19 22.78
C ILE A 47 -7.94 -6.38 23.54
N HIS A 48 -7.49 -7.43 22.85
CA HIS A 48 -6.88 -8.61 23.46
C HIS A 48 -5.63 -8.26 24.28
N ILE A 49 -4.76 -7.38 23.78
CA ILE A 49 -3.53 -6.98 24.51
C ILE A 49 -3.83 -6.35 25.87
N VAL A 50 -4.90 -5.56 25.97
CA VAL A 50 -5.24 -4.82 27.20
C VAL A 50 -6.30 -5.52 28.06
N SER A 51 -7.05 -6.45 27.48
CA SER A 51 -8.15 -7.17 28.14
C SER A 51 -8.24 -8.59 27.57
N PRO A 52 -7.27 -9.49 27.86
CA PRO A 52 -7.21 -10.84 27.26
C PRO A 52 -8.39 -11.73 27.67
N ASP A 53 -9.02 -11.47 28.81
CA ASP A 53 -10.14 -12.24 29.32
C ASP A 53 -11.50 -11.79 28.78
N LEU A 54 -11.53 -10.71 28.00
CA LEU A 54 -12.77 -10.18 27.46
C LEU A 54 -13.36 -11.15 26.43
N LYS A 55 -14.60 -11.58 26.65
CA LYS A 55 -15.36 -12.36 25.67
C LYS A 55 -15.95 -11.43 24.61
N LEU A 56 -15.44 -11.52 23.41
CA LEU A 56 -15.94 -10.73 22.29
C LEU A 56 -17.22 -11.35 21.71
N PRO A 57 -18.20 -10.51 21.30
CA PRO A 57 -19.38 -11.01 20.59
C PRO A 57 -18.98 -11.83 19.37
N LEU A 58 -19.61 -12.98 19.16
CA LEU A 58 -19.39 -13.93 18.06
C LEU A 58 -18.06 -14.72 18.11
N PHE A 59 -17.02 -14.22 18.79
CA PHE A 59 -15.68 -14.84 18.79
C PHE A 59 -15.31 -15.47 20.14
N GLY A 60 -16.04 -15.14 21.22
CA GLY A 60 -15.69 -15.60 22.56
C GLY A 60 -14.40 -14.96 23.07
N GLN A 61 -13.70 -15.65 23.95
CA GLN A 61 -12.36 -15.28 24.39
C GLN A 61 -11.34 -15.66 23.30
N ILE A 62 -10.46 -14.74 22.93
CA ILE A 62 -9.42 -15.01 21.93
C ILE A 62 -8.24 -15.70 22.64
N PRO A 63 -7.89 -16.95 22.29
CA PRO A 63 -6.68 -17.58 22.81
C PRO A 63 -5.40 -16.93 22.20
N PRO A 64 -4.22 -17.15 22.78
CA PRO A 64 -2.96 -16.60 22.25
C PRO A 64 -2.71 -16.95 20.78
N GLU A 65 -3.01 -18.17 20.37
CA GLU A 65 -2.89 -18.62 18.98
C GLU A 65 -3.89 -17.88 18.06
N GLY A 66 -5.09 -17.64 18.57
CA GLY A 66 -6.10 -16.81 17.88
C GLY A 66 -5.61 -15.39 17.64
N TYR A 67 -4.91 -14.79 18.61
CA TYR A 67 -4.27 -13.50 18.43
C TYR A 67 -3.21 -13.53 17.31
N LEU A 68 -2.36 -14.56 17.26
CA LEU A 68 -1.36 -14.71 16.20
C LEU A 68 -2.00 -14.91 14.82
N ALA A 69 -3.12 -15.62 14.75
CA ALA A 69 -3.90 -15.76 13.52
C ALA A 69 -4.46 -14.39 13.05
N LEU A 70 -4.97 -13.55 13.98
CA LEU A 70 -5.41 -12.19 13.66
C LEU A 70 -4.26 -11.33 13.12
N VAL A 71 -3.06 -11.43 13.72
CA VAL A 71 -1.84 -10.73 13.26
C VAL A 71 -1.49 -11.16 11.83
N THR A 72 -1.49 -12.45 11.55
CA THR A 72 -1.19 -12.99 10.21
C THR A 72 -2.16 -12.46 9.16
N MET A 73 -3.45 -12.55 9.44
CA MET A 73 -4.49 -12.17 8.49
C MET A 73 -4.60 -10.66 8.31
N HIS A 74 -4.46 -9.87 9.40
CA HIS A 74 -4.41 -8.42 9.31
C HIS A 74 -3.23 -7.95 8.43
N GLY A 75 -2.03 -8.45 8.70
CA GLY A 75 -0.85 -8.08 7.91
C GLY A 75 -1.01 -8.43 6.43
N THR A 76 -1.47 -9.64 6.14
CA THR A 76 -1.71 -10.10 4.76
C THR A 76 -2.76 -9.25 4.03
N LEU A 77 -3.91 -8.97 4.67
CA LEU A 77 -4.96 -8.13 4.07
C LEU A 77 -4.46 -6.71 3.79
N MET A 78 -3.76 -6.09 4.75
CA MET A 78 -3.33 -4.71 4.62
C MET A 78 -2.22 -4.54 3.57
N VAL A 79 -1.26 -5.44 3.52
CA VAL A 79 -0.15 -5.36 2.55
C VAL A 79 -0.67 -5.64 1.14
N PHE A 80 -1.24 -6.81 0.89
CA PHE A 80 -1.58 -7.24 -0.47
C PHE A 80 -2.87 -6.61 -0.99
N PHE A 81 -3.97 -6.63 -0.23
CA PHE A 81 -5.28 -6.25 -0.74
C PHE A 81 -5.65 -4.78 -0.53
N VAL A 82 -4.88 -4.05 0.29
CA VAL A 82 -5.09 -2.61 0.51
C VAL A 82 -3.94 -1.80 -0.10
N LEU A 83 -2.73 -1.90 0.47
CA LEU A 83 -1.62 -1.00 0.12
C LEU A 83 -1.04 -1.28 -1.26
N THR A 84 -1.08 -2.53 -1.75
CA THR A 84 -0.72 -2.86 -3.13
C THR A 84 -1.90 -2.63 -4.07
N THR A 85 -3.07 -3.16 -3.75
CA THR A 85 -4.20 -3.22 -4.70
C THR A 85 -4.79 -1.84 -5.00
N ALA A 86 -5.04 -0.99 -3.99
CA ALA A 86 -5.72 0.28 -4.21
C ALA A 86 -4.88 1.29 -5.04
N PRO A 87 -3.61 1.59 -4.69
CA PRO A 87 -2.83 2.59 -5.42
C PRO A 87 -2.34 2.09 -6.77
N VAL A 88 -2.05 0.78 -6.91
CA VAL A 88 -1.47 0.21 -8.14
C VAL A 88 -2.58 -0.22 -9.09
N ASN A 89 -3.46 -1.16 -8.67
CA ASN A 89 -4.47 -1.71 -9.58
C ASN A 89 -5.70 -0.80 -9.67
N GLY A 90 -6.15 -0.23 -8.54
CA GLY A 90 -7.32 0.62 -8.48
C GLY A 90 -7.13 1.94 -9.22
N PHE A 91 -6.22 2.78 -8.72
CA PHE A 91 -6.00 4.10 -9.32
C PHE A 91 -5.31 4.04 -10.68
N ALA A 92 -4.35 3.13 -10.93
CA ALA A 92 -3.78 3.02 -12.26
C ALA A 92 -4.82 2.60 -13.30
N SER A 93 -5.69 1.60 -13.01
CA SER A 93 -6.77 1.28 -13.94
C SER A 93 -7.72 2.45 -14.13
N LEU A 94 -8.03 3.22 -13.08
CA LEU A 94 -8.98 4.33 -13.16
C LEU A 94 -8.49 5.48 -14.04
N ILE A 95 -7.23 5.93 -13.85
CA ILE A 95 -6.77 7.21 -14.39
C ILE A 95 -5.55 7.13 -15.32
N LEU A 96 -4.73 6.08 -15.26
CA LEU A 96 -3.51 5.98 -16.06
C LEU A 96 -3.75 6.14 -17.57
N PRO A 97 -4.72 5.45 -18.21
CA PRO A 97 -4.94 5.66 -19.62
C PRO A 97 -5.23 7.11 -19.94
N SER A 98 -6.13 7.74 -19.19
CA SER A 98 -6.49 9.15 -19.40
C SER A 98 -5.31 10.09 -19.19
N GLN A 99 -4.42 9.84 -18.21
CA GLN A 99 -3.24 10.67 -17.96
C GLN A 99 -2.20 10.64 -19.08
N ILE A 100 -2.18 9.58 -19.88
CA ILE A 100 -1.29 9.48 -21.06
C ILE A 100 -2.03 9.75 -22.38
N GLY A 101 -3.27 10.20 -22.33
CA GLY A 101 -4.09 10.49 -23.50
C GLY A 101 -4.63 9.25 -24.22
N ALA A 102 -4.62 8.07 -23.57
CA ALA A 102 -5.18 6.84 -24.11
C ALA A 102 -6.65 6.67 -23.71
N GLN A 103 -7.45 6.10 -24.60
CA GLN A 103 -8.87 5.83 -24.35
C GLN A 103 -9.08 4.56 -23.50
N ARG A 104 -8.13 3.63 -23.48
CA ARG A 104 -8.23 2.34 -22.78
C ARG A 104 -6.84 1.78 -22.47
N MET A 105 -6.78 0.83 -21.53
CA MET A 105 -5.59 0.01 -21.31
C MET A 105 -5.18 -0.74 -22.58
N ALA A 106 -3.89 -1.06 -22.71
CA ALA A 106 -3.36 -1.78 -23.87
C ALA A 106 -3.94 -3.19 -24.00
N LEU A 107 -4.12 -3.88 -22.86
CA LEU A 107 -4.60 -5.26 -22.77
C LEU A 107 -5.86 -5.33 -21.88
N PRO A 108 -7.04 -4.91 -22.38
CA PRO A 108 -8.24 -4.74 -21.55
C PRO A 108 -8.75 -6.06 -20.94
N LEU A 109 -8.61 -7.19 -21.66
CA LEU A 109 -8.98 -8.50 -21.14
C LEU A 109 -8.09 -8.90 -19.96
N LEU A 110 -6.79 -8.63 -20.07
CA LEU A 110 -5.83 -8.92 -19.00
C LEU A 110 -6.15 -8.14 -17.72
N ASN A 111 -6.62 -6.88 -17.87
CA ASN A 111 -7.10 -6.07 -16.75
C ASN A 111 -8.29 -6.71 -16.02
N ALA A 112 -9.26 -7.23 -16.79
CA ALA A 112 -10.43 -7.90 -16.23
C ALA A 112 -10.04 -9.24 -15.54
N VAL A 113 -9.20 -10.04 -16.17
CA VAL A 113 -8.71 -11.31 -15.60
C VAL A 113 -7.95 -11.07 -14.30
N SER A 114 -7.03 -10.10 -14.28
CA SER A 114 -6.28 -9.72 -13.07
C SER A 114 -7.22 -9.33 -11.91
N PHE A 115 -8.28 -8.56 -12.17
CA PHE A 115 -9.27 -8.21 -11.15
C PHE A 115 -9.96 -9.46 -10.57
N TRP A 116 -10.41 -10.37 -11.42
CA TRP A 116 -11.12 -11.57 -10.95
C TRP A 116 -10.21 -12.53 -10.19
N LEU A 117 -8.95 -12.65 -10.61
CA LEU A 117 -7.95 -13.43 -9.86
C LEU A 117 -7.64 -12.78 -8.51
N THR A 118 -7.51 -11.46 -8.42
CA THR A 118 -7.34 -10.77 -7.14
C THR A 118 -8.55 -10.98 -6.22
N SER A 119 -9.77 -10.96 -6.78
CA SER A 119 -11.00 -11.22 -6.02
C SER A 119 -11.07 -12.68 -5.53
N LEU A 120 -10.68 -13.64 -6.37
CA LEU A 120 -10.57 -15.05 -6.00
C LEU A 120 -9.53 -15.25 -4.89
N SER A 121 -8.35 -14.62 -5.02
CA SER A 121 -7.30 -14.66 -4.01
C SER A 121 -7.82 -14.18 -2.64
N LEU A 122 -8.51 -13.05 -2.58
CA LEU A 122 -9.11 -12.55 -1.33
C LEU A 122 -10.11 -13.56 -0.75
N THR A 123 -10.95 -14.15 -1.59
CA THR A 123 -11.95 -15.15 -1.16
C THR A 123 -11.27 -16.37 -0.57
N VAL A 124 -10.23 -16.90 -1.23
CA VAL A 124 -9.43 -18.05 -0.74
C VAL A 124 -8.73 -17.71 0.58
N LEU A 125 -8.17 -16.49 0.70
CA LEU A 125 -7.56 -16.05 1.95
C LEU A 125 -8.55 -16.05 3.12
N LEU A 126 -9.74 -15.48 2.92
CA LEU A 126 -10.77 -15.40 3.95
C LEU A 126 -11.34 -16.77 4.30
N ALA A 127 -11.35 -17.72 3.38
CA ALA A 127 -11.77 -19.11 3.64
C ALA A 127 -10.89 -19.79 4.72
N ALA A 128 -9.64 -19.34 4.93
CA ALA A 128 -8.77 -19.86 5.97
C ALA A 128 -9.35 -19.72 7.40
N PHE A 129 -10.25 -18.77 7.63
CA PHE A 129 -10.93 -18.64 8.93
C PHE A 129 -11.94 -19.76 9.22
N PHE A 130 -12.42 -20.45 8.19
CA PHE A 130 -13.55 -21.38 8.26
C PHE A 130 -13.16 -22.86 8.10
N VAL A 131 -11.86 -23.15 8.03
CA VAL A 131 -11.34 -24.53 7.96
C VAL A 131 -10.94 -25.04 9.34
N PRO A 132 -10.85 -26.36 9.55
CA PRO A 132 -10.34 -26.94 10.79
C PRO A 132 -8.95 -26.37 11.15
N GLY A 133 -8.78 -25.94 12.39
CA GLY A 133 -7.57 -25.29 12.87
C GLY A 133 -7.53 -23.78 12.63
N GLY A 134 -8.38 -23.22 11.77
CA GLY A 134 -8.47 -21.78 11.49
C GLY A 134 -7.34 -21.22 10.62
N ALA A 135 -7.17 -19.90 10.66
CA ALA A 135 -6.14 -19.19 9.91
C ALA A 135 -4.73 -19.41 10.49
N PRO A 136 -3.64 -19.30 9.68
CA PRO A 136 -2.28 -19.58 10.11
C PRO A 136 -1.77 -18.57 11.15
N ILE A 137 -0.87 -19.05 12.03
CA ILE A 137 -0.34 -18.28 13.18
C ILE A 137 1.10 -17.75 12.95
N SER A 138 1.70 -18.01 11.80
CA SER A 138 3.13 -17.72 11.53
C SER A 138 3.44 -16.28 11.12
N GLY A 139 2.46 -15.36 11.24
CA GLY A 139 2.58 -13.98 10.78
C GLY A 139 2.50 -13.88 9.25
N TRP A 140 2.39 -12.67 8.71
CA TRP A 140 2.30 -12.45 7.26
C TRP A 140 3.57 -12.81 6.49
N THR A 141 4.70 -12.96 7.18
CA THR A 141 6.00 -13.36 6.62
C THR A 141 6.15 -14.88 6.48
N ASN A 142 5.35 -15.63 7.22
CA ASN A 142 5.25 -17.09 7.16
C ASN A 142 6.60 -17.83 7.13
N TYR A 143 7.45 -17.58 8.14
CA TYR A 143 8.77 -18.20 8.22
C TYR A 143 8.71 -19.71 8.48
N PRO A 144 9.42 -20.54 7.66
CA PRO A 144 9.73 -21.91 8.05
C PRO A 144 10.66 -21.92 9.29
N PRO A 145 10.63 -22.99 10.09
CA PRO A 145 9.90 -24.26 9.86
C PRO A 145 8.41 -24.19 10.19
N LEU A 146 7.93 -23.20 10.96
CA LEU A 146 6.56 -23.12 11.43
C LEU A 146 5.53 -23.19 10.27
N SER A 147 5.76 -22.49 9.17
CA SER A 147 4.86 -22.47 8.01
C SER A 147 4.94 -23.74 7.13
N ALA A 148 6.06 -24.45 7.21
CA ALA A 148 6.30 -25.63 6.38
C ALA A 148 5.70 -26.91 6.95
N ILE A 149 5.31 -26.94 8.24
CA ILE A 149 4.95 -28.14 8.96
C ILE A 149 3.52 -28.06 9.47
N ALA A 150 2.66 -28.93 8.94
CA ALA A 150 1.22 -28.89 9.21
C ALA A 150 0.86 -29.11 10.70
N VAL A 151 1.67 -29.86 11.44
CA VAL A 151 1.45 -30.17 12.86
C VAL A 151 2.15 -29.17 13.80
N ALA A 152 2.80 -28.13 13.29
CA ALA A 152 3.55 -27.16 14.10
C ALA A 152 2.63 -26.26 14.96
N GLY A 153 1.36 -26.19 14.68
CA GLY A 153 0.39 -25.43 15.48
C GLY A 153 -0.97 -25.28 14.81
N PRO A 154 -1.93 -24.65 15.50
CA PRO A 154 -3.24 -24.37 14.93
C PRO A 154 -3.12 -23.54 13.63
N GLY A 155 -3.97 -23.85 12.65
CA GLY A 155 -3.99 -23.15 11.37
C GLY A 155 -2.81 -23.46 10.43
N GLN A 156 -1.80 -24.22 10.85
CA GLN A 156 -0.64 -24.56 10.01
C GLN A 156 -0.91 -25.71 9.02
N ALA A 157 -2.04 -26.38 9.12
CA ALA A 157 -2.50 -27.37 8.12
C ALA A 157 -3.21 -26.65 6.95
N THR A 158 -4.48 -26.94 6.73
CA THR A 158 -5.28 -26.39 5.61
C THR A 158 -5.33 -24.87 5.58
N GLY A 159 -5.35 -24.20 6.74
CA GLY A 159 -5.33 -22.74 6.81
C GLY A 159 -4.08 -22.11 6.14
N MET A 160 -2.91 -22.73 6.37
CA MET A 160 -1.66 -22.31 5.74
C MET A 160 -1.64 -22.60 4.24
N ASP A 161 -2.20 -23.76 3.81
CA ASP A 161 -2.31 -24.08 2.39
C ASP A 161 -3.19 -23.07 1.65
N LEU A 162 -4.32 -22.69 2.24
CA LEU A 162 -5.19 -21.64 1.67
C LEU A 162 -4.49 -20.30 1.61
N TRP A 163 -3.68 -19.94 2.62
CA TRP A 163 -2.87 -18.73 2.58
C TRP A 163 -1.89 -18.77 1.40
N LEU A 164 -1.14 -19.87 1.25
CA LEU A 164 -0.16 -20.04 0.16
C LEU A 164 -0.83 -19.97 -1.22
N VAL A 165 -1.93 -20.69 -1.40
CA VAL A 165 -2.70 -20.67 -2.66
C VAL A 165 -3.21 -19.26 -2.96
N SER A 166 -3.76 -18.57 -1.96
CA SER A 166 -4.20 -17.20 -2.10
C SER A 166 -3.07 -16.29 -2.57
N ILE A 167 -1.92 -16.31 -1.90
CA ILE A 167 -0.78 -15.46 -2.27
C ILE A 167 -0.22 -15.84 -3.64
N GLY A 168 -0.19 -17.12 -3.99
CA GLY A 168 0.18 -17.56 -5.34
C GLY A 168 -0.73 -16.97 -6.42
N ILE A 169 -2.05 -17.02 -6.24
CA ILE A 169 -3.02 -16.40 -7.14
C ILE A 169 -2.82 -14.88 -7.20
N PHE A 170 -2.58 -14.22 -6.05
CA PHE A 170 -2.34 -12.80 -5.98
C PHE A 170 -1.08 -12.37 -6.74
N CYS A 171 0.02 -13.11 -6.59
CA CYS A 171 1.26 -12.87 -7.32
C CYS A 171 1.02 -12.92 -8.83
N PHE A 172 0.36 -13.98 -9.31
CA PHE A 172 0.05 -14.13 -10.72
C PHE A 172 -0.85 -12.99 -11.23
N ALA A 173 -1.91 -12.63 -10.50
CA ALA A 173 -2.78 -11.50 -10.83
C ALA A 173 -2.01 -10.18 -10.93
N SER A 174 -1.10 -9.93 -9.99
CA SER A 174 -0.29 -8.71 -9.94
C SER A 174 0.70 -8.62 -11.11
N ILE A 175 1.33 -9.74 -11.50
CA ILE A 175 2.20 -9.82 -12.68
C ILE A 175 1.40 -9.48 -13.96
N LEU A 176 0.21 -10.03 -14.13
CA LEU A 176 -0.65 -9.71 -15.27
C LEU A 176 -1.03 -8.23 -15.30
N SER A 177 -1.35 -7.64 -14.15
CA SER A 177 -1.65 -6.21 -14.01
C SER A 177 -0.43 -5.35 -14.37
N ALA A 178 0.76 -5.70 -13.90
CA ALA A 178 2.00 -5.00 -14.19
C ALA A 178 2.34 -5.03 -15.69
N ILE A 179 2.21 -6.18 -16.34
CA ILE A 179 2.40 -6.31 -17.81
C ILE A 179 1.46 -5.38 -18.55
N ASN A 180 0.17 -5.35 -18.19
CA ASN A 180 -0.79 -4.47 -18.84
C ASN A 180 -0.47 -2.99 -18.61
N MET A 181 -0.11 -2.62 -17.37
CA MET A 181 0.25 -1.24 -17.00
C MET A 181 1.48 -0.77 -17.77
N LEU A 182 2.55 -1.55 -17.78
CA LEU A 182 3.80 -1.23 -18.49
C LEU A 182 3.56 -1.13 -20.00
N THR A 183 2.85 -2.10 -20.60
CA THR A 183 2.50 -2.07 -22.01
C THR A 183 1.68 -0.83 -22.35
N THR A 184 0.74 -0.44 -21.48
CA THR A 184 -0.08 0.76 -21.67
C THR A 184 0.80 2.02 -21.67
N ILE A 185 1.68 2.18 -20.69
CA ILE A 185 2.57 3.34 -20.58
C ILE A 185 3.51 3.43 -21.79
N VAL A 186 4.05 2.30 -22.23
CA VAL A 186 5.05 2.30 -23.32
C VAL A 186 4.40 2.50 -24.68
N SER A 187 3.24 1.85 -24.97
CA SER A 187 2.70 1.75 -26.32
C SER A 187 1.49 2.65 -26.61
N LYS A 188 0.85 3.25 -25.58
CA LYS A 188 -0.42 3.96 -25.76
C LYS A 188 -0.38 5.47 -25.47
N ARG A 189 0.81 6.03 -25.27
CA ARG A 189 0.93 7.50 -25.11
C ARG A 189 0.43 8.21 -26.35
N CYS A 190 -0.34 9.27 -26.15
CA CYS A 190 -0.79 10.12 -27.25
C CYS A 190 0.38 10.89 -27.90
N GLU A 191 0.14 11.48 -29.05
CA GLU A 191 1.12 12.26 -29.77
C GLU A 191 1.70 13.40 -28.90
N GLY A 192 3.01 13.59 -28.95
CA GLY A 192 3.73 14.60 -28.17
C GLY A 192 3.98 14.24 -26.69
N MET A 193 3.38 13.17 -26.16
CA MET A 193 3.62 12.67 -24.79
C MET A 193 4.97 11.93 -24.73
N THR A 194 6.05 12.68 -24.65
CA THR A 194 7.40 12.11 -24.36
C THR A 194 7.49 11.65 -22.93
N LEU A 195 8.50 10.86 -22.57
CA LEU A 195 8.72 10.40 -21.20
C LEU A 195 8.79 11.58 -20.20
N LEU A 196 9.51 12.65 -20.55
CA LEU A 196 9.65 13.83 -19.69
C LEU A 196 8.41 14.75 -19.69
N ARG A 197 7.35 14.40 -20.42
CA ARG A 197 6.04 15.07 -20.36
C ARG A 197 4.99 14.24 -19.61
N MET A 198 5.34 13.03 -19.13
CA MET A 198 4.43 12.21 -18.34
C MET A 198 4.22 12.79 -16.94
N PRO A 199 3.02 12.72 -16.36
CA PRO A 199 2.80 13.00 -14.94
C PRO A 199 3.68 12.13 -14.02
N LEU A 200 4.03 12.63 -12.83
CA LEU A 200 4.83 11.87 -11.85
C LEU A 200 4.09 10.63 -11.32
N THR A 201 2.77 10.63 -11.35
CA THR A 201 1.94 9.44 -11.12
C THR A 201 2.26 8.32 -12.12
N VAL A 202 2.38 8.66 -13.41
CA VAL A 202 2.71 7.70 -14.47
C VAL A 202 4.13 7.16 -14.30
N TRP A 203 5.09 8.03 -13.93
CA TRP A 203 6.44 7.59 -13.58
C TRP A 203 6.49 6.65 -12.39
N SER A 204 5.71 6.95 -11.34
CA SER A 204 5.65 6.08 -10.17
C SER A 204 5.07 4.70 -10.53
N TRP A 205 4.01 4.63 -11.35
CA TRP A 205 3.46 3.36 -11.83
C TRP A 205 4.39 2.62 -12.78
N LEU A 206 5.16 3.32 -13.62
CA LEU A 206 6.16 2.69 -14.49
C LEU A 206 7.20 1.94 -13.64
N VAL A 207 7.77 2.60 -12.62
CA VAL A 207 8.75 1.99 -11.72
C VAL A 207 8.12 0.87 -10.89
N THR A 208 6.93 1.11 -10.35
CA THR A 208 6.17 0.11 -9.57
C THR A 208 5.88 -1.14 -10.40
N GLY A 209 5.50 -1.00 -11.67
CA GLY A 209 5.26 -2.13 -12.56
C GLY A 209 6.50 -2.99 -12.79
N VAL A 210 7.67 -2.35 -12.92
CA VAL A 210 8.95 -3.07 -13.01
C VAL A 210 9.25 -3.81 -11.71
N LEU A 211 9.08 -3.16 -10.55
CA LEU A 211 9.27 -3.79 -9.24
C LEU A 211 8.36 -5.02 -9.05
N ILE A 212 7.09 -4.93 -9.46
CA ILE A 212 6.15 -6.05 -9.38
C ILE A 212 6.64 -7.24 -10.19
N LEU A 213 7.11 -7.04 -11.42
CA LEU A 213 7.59 -8.14 -12.26
C LEU A 213 8.72 -8.91 -11.59
N PHE A 214 9.65 -8.24 -10.92
CA PHE A 214 10.73 -8.91 -10.20
C PHE A 214 10.26 -9.50 -8.87
N ALA A 215 9.66 -8.70 -8.02
CA ALA A 215 9.34 -9.05 -6.64
C ALA A 215 8.29 -10.18 -6.56
N PHE A 216 7.18 -10.04 -7.28
CA PHE A 216 6.11 -11.03 -7.21
C PHE A 216 6.45 -12.35 -7.93
N SER A 217 7.34 -12.34 -8.92
CA SER A 217 7.84 -13.58 -9.53
C SER A 217 8.67 -14.40 -8.53
N ILE A 218 9.50 -13.74 -7.72
CA ILE A 218 10.28 -14.40 -6.67
C ILE A 218 9.38 -14.90 -5.53
N LEU A 219 8.40 -14.10 -5.09
CA LEU A 219 7.45 -14.55 -4.09
C LEU A 219 6.62 -15.74 -4.59
N PHE A 220 6.18 -15.72 -5.84
CA PHE A 220 5.46 -16.84 -6.46
C PHE A 220 6.31 -18.12 -6.44
N ALA A 221 7.59 -18.03 -6.82
CA ALA A 221 8.50 -19.16 -6.74
C ALA A 221 8.65 -19.66 -5.29
N ALA A 222 8.82 -18.76 -4.31
CA ALA A 222 8.92 -19.13 -2.90
C ALA A 222 7.66 -19.87 -2.40
N VAL A 223 6.48 -19.39 -2.79
CA VAL A 223 5.19 -20.05 -2.47
C VAL A 223 5.12 -21.44 -3.06
N VAL A 224 5.50 -21.63 -4.32
CA VAL A 224 5.52 -22.96 -4.99
C VAL A 224 6.50 -23.90 -4.29
N LEU A 225 7.69 -23.45 -3.96
CA LEU A 225 8.69 -24.25 -3.23
C LEU A 225 8.18 -24.65 -1.84
N LEU A 226 7.50 -23.74 -1.12
CA LEU A 226 6.94 -24.06 0.19
C LEU A 226 5.76 -25.06 0.10
N LEU A 227 4.90 -24.93 -0.90
CA LEU A 227 3.86 -25.92 -1.18
C LEU A 227 4.47 -27.29 -1.52
N SER A 228 5.59 -27.31 -2.24
CA SER A 228 6.33 -28.56 -2.54
C SER A 228 6.89 -29.21 -1.27
N ASP A 229 7.45 -28.41 -0.34
CA ASP A 229 7.91 -28.92 0.96
C ASP A 229 6.77 -29.51 1.78
N ARG A 230 5.58 -28.91 1.69
CA ARG A 230 4.41 -29.37 2.47
C ARG A 230 3.75 -30.63 1.91
N HIS A 231 3.69 -30.78 0.59
CA HIS A 231 2.89 -31.83 -0.06
C HIS A 231 3.70 -32.85 -0.85
N LEU A 232 4.94 -32.51 -1.27
CA LEU A 232 5.79 -33.39 -2.08
C LEU A 232 7.03 -33.91 -1.33
N ALA A 233 7.11 -33.64 -0.01
CA ALA A 233 8.23 -34.03 0.84
C ALA A 233 9.61 -33.56 0.32
N THR A 234 9.65 -32.41 -0.36
CA THR A 234 10.91 -31.75 -0.72
C THR A 234 11.53 -31.09 0.51
N GLY A 235 12.80 -30.75 0.45
CA GLY A 235 13.54 -30.16 1.57
C GLY A 235 14.19 -28.84 1.20
N PHE A 236 13.43 -27.86 0.69
CA PHE A 236 13.97 -26.54 0.36
C PHE A 236 14.20 -25.67 1.60
N PHE A 237 13.26 -25.68 2.56
CA PHE A 237 13.25 -24.74 3.67
C PHE A 237 13.42 -25.39 5.04
N VAL A 238 13.22 -26.69 5.15
CA VAL A 238 13.29 -27.41 6.43
C VAL A 238 14.45 -28.37 6.42
N PRO A 239 15.43 -28.21 7.36
CA PRO A 239 16.52 -29.15 7.48
C PRO A 239 16.04 -30.53 7.96
N THR A 240 16.84 -31.57 7.68
CA THR A 240 16.59 -32.93 8.19
C THR A 240 16.90 -33.00 9.69
N GLY A 241 16.14 -33.81 10.42
CA GLY A 241 16.38 -34.03 11.86
C GLY A 241 15.79 -32.95 12.79
N GLU A 242 14.94 -32.05 12.30
CA GLU A 242 14.23 -31.14 13.18
C GLU A 242 13.21 -31.85 14.08
N VAL A 243 13.14 -31.42 15.34
CA VAL A 243 12.16 -31.90 16.32
C VAL A 243 11.10 -30.82 16.52
N ILE A 244 9.85 -31.12 16.21
CA ILE A 244 8.73 -30.19 16.41
C ILE A 244 7.68 -30.88 17.29
N ASN A 245 7.28 -30.23 18.38
CA ASN A 245 6.36 -30.75 19.37
C ASN A 245 6.76 -32.16 19.90
N GLY A 246 8.06 -32.40 20.04
CA GLY A 246 8.61 -33.69 20.49
C GLY A 246 8.65 -34.78 19.41
N LEU A 247 8.24 -34.49 18.18
CA LEU A 247 8.28 -35.42 17.06
C LEU A 247 9.49 -35.12 16.17
N LEU A 248 10.35 -36.13 15.97
CA LEU A 248 11.42 -36.06 14.98
C LEU A 248 10.81 -36.11 13.57
N LEU A 249 11.07 -35.08 12.78
CA LEU A 249 10.70 -35.06 11.37
C LEU A 249 11.71 -35.87 10.57
N ASP A 250 11.49 -37.15 10.46
CA ASP A 250 12.23 -37.98 9.54
C ASP A 250 11.70 -37.78 8.10
N ARG A 251 12.39 -36.97 7.35
CA ARG A 251 12.18 -36.82 5.91
C ARG A 251 13.13 -37.75 5.17
N ALA A 252 12.87 -39.02 5.27
CA ALA A 252 13.71 -40.11 4.69
C ALA A 252 14.03 -39.93 3.19
N ASN A 253 13.30 -39.08 2.49
CA ASN A 253 13.45 -38.86 1.05
C ASN A 253 13.95 -37.45 0.67
N SER A 254 14.29 -36.58 1.63
CA SER A 254 14.81 -35.26 1.28
C SER A 254 16.29 -35.35 0.90
N HIS A 255 16.58 -35.10 -0.36
CA HIS A 255 17.94 -35.13 -0.89
C HIS A 255 18.76 -33.87 -0.57
N ALA A 256 18.22 -32.90 0.15
CA ALA A 256 18.86 -31.64 0.48
C ALA A 256 18.68 -31.26 1.94
N ASN A 257 19.74 -30.71 2.55
CA ASN A 257 19.64 -29.98 3.81
C ASN A 257 18.98 -28.63 3.54
N GLY A 258 17.66 -28.55 3.66
CA GLY A 258 16.92 -27.31 3.51
C GLY A 258 17.31 -26.26 4.54
N SER A 259 17.06 -25.00 4.22
CA SER A 259 17.38 -23.91 5.14
C SER A 259 16.27 -22.87 5.19
N PRO A 260 15.80 -22.49 6.38
CA PRO A 260 14.90 -21.34 6.55
C PRO A 260 15.47 -20.04 5.96
N MET A 261 16.80 -19.91 5.89
CA MET A 261 17.46 -18.75 5.28
C MET A 261 17.11 -18.56 3.80
N LEU A 262 16.89 -19.65 3.07
CA LEU A 262 16.45 -19.54 1.67
C LEU A 262 15.09 -18.84 1.57
N TRP A 263 14.13 -19.18 2.49
CA TRP A 263 12.85 -18.48 2.56
C TRP A 263 13.04 -17.01 2.89
N LEU A 264 13.87 -16.68 3.89
CA LEU A 264 14.11 -15.29 4.28
C LEU A 264 14.65 -14.47 3.11
N HIS A 265 15.60 -14.98 2.34
CA HIS A 265 16.13 -14.30 1.15
C HIS A 265 15.06 -14.12 0.07
N LEU A 266 14.33 -15.17 -0.30
CA LEU A 266 13.29 -15.10 -1.33
C LEU A 266 12.14 -14.19 -0.90
N PHE A 267 11.69 -14.33 0.37
CA PHE A 267 10.60 -13.52 0.91
C PHE A 267 10.99 -12.04 0.98
N TRP A 268 12.17 -11.70 1.50
CA TRP A 268 12.56 -10.30 1.65
C TRP A 268 13.04 -9.66 0.34
N PHE A 269 13.52 -10.44 -0.62
CA PHE A 269 13.73 -9.93 -1.98
C PHE A 269 12.40 -9.48 -2.62
N PHE A 270 11.28 -10.06 -2.21
CA PHE A 270 9.95 -9.52 -2.48
C PHE A 270 9.59 -8.41 -1.48
N GLY A 271 9.74 -8.66 -0.18
CA GLY A 271 9.13 -7.87 0.89
C GLY A 271 9.64 -6.44 0.98
N HIS A 272 10.91 -6.18 0.64
CA HIS A 272 11.40 -4.81 0.59
C HIS A 272 10.93 -4.04 -0.65
N PRO A 273 11.04 -4.54 -1.88
CA PRO A 273 10.38 -3.91 -3.02
C PRO A 273 8.89 -3.67 -2.81
N GLU A 274 8.20 -4.53 -2.08
CA GLU A 274 6.77 -4.38 -1.78
C GLU A 274 6.46 -3.08 -1.04
N VAL A 275 7.29 -2.67 -0.09
CA VAL A 275 7.07 -1.39 0.60
C VAL A 275 7.18 -0.20 -0.36
N TYR A 276 8.02 -0.28 -1.39
CA TYR A 276 8.09 0.74 -2.44
C TYR A 276 6.97 0.62 -3.47
N ILE A 277 6.50 -0.58 -3.78
CA ILE A 277 5.31 -0.81 -4.61
C ILE A 277 4.10 -0.10 -3.98
N ALA A 278 3.96 -0.16 -2.65
CA ALA A 278 2.90 0.52 -1.92
C ALA A 278 3.07 2.05 -1.87
N VAL A 279 4.32 2.55 -1.70
CA VAL A 279 4.58 3.98 -1.40
C VAL A 279 4.87 4.81 -2.66
N LEU A 280 5.52 4.28 -3.69
CA LEU A 280 5.85 5.05 -4.91
C LEU A 280 4.63 5.65 -5.60
N PRO A 281 3.52 4.92 -5.81
CA PRO A 281 2.30 5.53 -6.35
C PRO A 281 1.79 6.69 -5.48
N SER A 282 1.83 6.54 -4.15
CA SER A 282 1.46 7.59 -3.20
C SER A 282 2.33 8.84 -3.33
N MET A 283 3.64 8.69 -3.57
CA MET A 283 4.56 9.81 -3.87
C MET A 283 4.20 10.52 -5.19
N GLY A 284 3.83 9.75 -6.21
CA GLY A 284 3.38 10.29 -7.50
C GLY A 284 2.08 11.08 -7.36
N LEU A 285 1.08 10.51 -6.69
CA LEU A 285 -0.20 11.16 -6.38
C LEU A 285 0.01 12.45 -5.60
N THR A 286 0.81 12.42 -4.54
CA THR A 286 1.15 13.60 -3.72
C THR A 286 1.78 14.70 -4.56
N SER A 287 2.75 14.38 -5.42
CA SER A 287 3.40 15.37 -6.29
C SER A 287 2.40 16.06 -7.22
N SER A 288 1.47 15.30 -7.80
CA SER A 288 0.44 15.82 -8.69
C SER A 288 -0.55 16.73 -7.97
N LEU A 289 -1.01 16.31 -6.78
CA LEU A 289 -1.96 17.10 -5.99
C LEU A 289 -1.31 18.38 -5.46
N LEU A 290 -0.07 18.31 -4.97
CA LEU A 290 0.66 19.49 -4.53
C LEU A 290 0.81 20.50 -5.67
N ALA A 291 1.26 20.08 -6.85
CA ALA A 291 1.38 20.97 -8.00
C ALA A 291 0.04 21.65 -8.33
N ASN A 292 -1.05 20.87 -8.35
CA ASN A 292 -2.36 21.39 -8.66
C ASN A 292 -2.86 22.42 -7.64
N PHE A 293 -2.74 22.13 -6.33
CA PHE A 293 -3.29 23.00 -5.29
C PHE A 293 -2.38 24.17 -4.90
N THR A 294 -1.07 24.06 -5.10
CA THR A 294 -0.14 25.20 -4.95
C THR A 294 -0.11 26.11 -6.18
N ARG A 295 -0.67 25.69 -7.30
CA ARG A 295 -0.60 26.37 -8.59
C ARG A 295 0.84 26.64 -9.02
N ARG A 296 1.72 25.65 -8.82
CA ARG A 296 3.14 25.77 -9.11
C ARG A 296 3.65 24.56 -9.86
N PRO A 297 4.61 24.76 -10.78
CA PRO A 297 5.34 23.64 -11.36
C PRO A 297 5.99 22.80 -10.26
N VAL A 298 6.07 21.50 -10.50
CA VAL A 298 6.83 20.63 -9.61
C VAL A 298 8.28 21.10 -9.55
N PHE A 299 8.76 21.34 -8.33
CA PHE A 299 10.13 21.77 -8.13
C PHE A 299 11.10 20.66 -8.56
N GLY A 300 11.95 20.98 -9.55
CA GLY A 300 12.92 20.01 -10.06
C GLY A 300 12.29 18.75 -10.67
N TYR A 301 11.36 18.86 -11.60
CA TYR A 301 10.66 17.72 -12.19
C TYR A 301 11.60 16.57 -12.61
N ARG A 302 12.72 16.88 -13.31
CA ARG A 302 13.72 15.86 -13.71
C ARG A 302 14.38 15.20 -12.51
N PHE A 303 14.66 15.96 -11.46
CA PHE A 303 15.19 15.43 -10.20
C PHE A 303 14.16 14.52 -9.52
N MET A 304 12.88 14.90 -9.50
CA MET A 304 11.81 14.03 -8.97
C MET A 304 11.68 12.71 -9.74
N VAL A 305 11.86 12.72 -11.05
CA VAL A 305 11.91 11.50 -11.87
C VAL A 305 13.14 10.66 -11.51
N ALA A 306 14.33 11.28 -11.47
CA ALA A 306 15.57 10.59 -11.13
C ALA A 306 15.52 9.93 -9.75
N THR A 307 14.98 10.64 -8.74
CA THR A 307 14.79 10.08 -7.39
C THR A 307 13.81 8.91 -7.37
N THR A 308 12.76 8.92 -8.20
CA THR A 308 11.82 7.79 -8.32
C THR A 308 12.52 6.57 -8.91
N LEU A 309 13.32 6.75 -9.96
CA LEU A 309 14.11 5.67 -10.58
C LEU A 309 15.15 5.12 -9.60
N PHE A 310 15.86 5.99 -8.88
CA PHE A 310 16.86 5.57 -7.90
C PHE A 310 16.23 4.72 -6.78
N ILE A 311 15.11 5.19 -6.20
CA ILE A 311 14.38 4.43 -5.18
C ILE A 311 13.94 3.07 -5.72
N GLY A 312 13.47 2.99 -6.97
CA GLY A 312 13.09 1.73 -7.58
C GLY A 312 14.27 0.75 -7.72
N VAL A 313 15.40 1.19 -8.25
CA VAL A 313 16.59 0.34 -8.41
C VAL A 313 17.14 -0.12 -7.07
N PHE A 314 17.34 0.82 -6.12
CA PHE A 314 17.87 0.48 -4.80
C PHE A 314 16.87 -0.36 -4.00
N GLY A 315 15.57 -0.18 -4.20
CA GLY A 315 14.54 -1.01 -3.60
C GLY A 315 14.72 -2.51 -3.89
N LEU A 316 15.32 -2.89 -5.01
CA LEU A 316 15.66 -4.29 -5.31
C LEU A 316 16.96 -4.77 -4.65
N LEU A 317 17.80 -3.88 -4.13
CA LEU A 317 19.16 -4.20 -3.68
C LEU A 317 19.31 -4.25 -2.16
N VAL A 318 18.31 -3.79 -1.40
CA VAL A 318 18.46 -3.54 0.05
C VAL A 318 17.72 -4.53 0.96
N TRP A 319 17.14 -5.60 0.43
CA TRP A 319 16.29 -6.54 1.18
C TRP A 319 16.94 -7.11 2.44
N GLY A 320 18.27 -7.24 2.49
CA GLY A 320 18.98 -7.90 3.59
C GLY A 320 18.92 -7.13 4.90
N HIS A 321 18.53 -5.84 4.93
CA HIS A 321 18.35 -5.14 6.20
C HIS A 321 17.20 -5.70 7.06
N HIS A 322 16.26 -6.44 6.48
CA HIS A 322 15.26 -7.20 7.23
C HIS A 322 15.82 -8.45 7.91
N MET A 323 17.10 -8.74 7.71
CA MET A 323 17.75 -9.99 8.13
C MET A 323 18.99 -9.76 9.01
N PHE A 324 19.21 -8.56 9.56
CA PHE A 324 20.40 -8.25 10.34
C PHE A 324 20.61 -9.18 11.54
N VAL A 325 19.54 -9.64 12.18
CA VAL A 325 19.58 -10.55 13.35
C VAL A 325 19.37 -12.02 12.98
N SER A 326 19.42 -12.39 11.69
CA SER A 326 19.25 -13.78 11.24
C SER A 326 20.57 -14.56 11.08
N GLY A 327 21.65 -14.10 11.68
CA GLY A 327 22.98 -14.71 11.52
C GLY A 327 23.75 -14.23 10.28
N MET A 328 23.40 -13.06 9.77
CA MET A 328 24.08 -12.46 8.61
C MET A 328 25.56 -12.14 8.92
N ASN A 329 26.43 -12.40 7.94
CA ASN A 329 27.82 -12.00 8.02
C ASN A 329 27.93 -10.46 8.21
N PRO A 330 28.76 -9.95 9.14
CA PRO A 330 28.90 -8.52 9.43
C PRO A 330 29.24 -7.65 8.20
N TYR A 331 30.06 -8.17 7.28
CA TYR A 331 30.37 -7.43 6.03
C TYR A 331 29.15 -7.28 5.14
N ALA A 332 28.35 -8.34 4.98
CA ALA A 332 27.08 -8.27 4.26
C ALA A 332 26.10 -7.32 4.97
N GLY A 333 26.01 -7.38 6.30
CA GLY A 333 25.20 -6.45 7.09
C GLY A 333 25.60 -4.99 6.87
N THR A 334 26.90 -4.70 6.89
CA THR A 334 27.42 -3.34 6.60
C THR A 334 27.08 -2.91 5.18
N ALA A 335 27.24 -3.77 4.17
CA ALA A 335 26.89 -3.45 2.79
C ALA A 335 25.39 -3.12 2.64
N PHE A 336 24.50 -3.95 3.20
CA PHE A 336 23.06 -3.68 3.20
C PHE A 336 22.69 -2.42 3.97
N SER A 337 23.37 -2.12 5.07
CA SER A 337 23.18 -0.87 5.83
C SER A 337 23.49 0.35 4.96
N LEU A 338 24.68 0.39 4.34
CA LEU A 338 25.11 1.50 3.48
C LEU A 338 24.17 1.71 2.29
N MET A 339 23.77 0.64 1.61
CA MET A 339 22.81 0.72 0.49
C MET A 339 21.43 1.23 0.96
N THR A 340 20.98 0.78 2.14
CA THR A 340 19.72 1.25 2.74
C THR A 340 19.77 2.72 3.10
N MET A 341 20.86 3.17 3.70
CA MET A 341 21.08 4.58 4.01
C MET A 341 21.11 5.46 2.75
N ALA A 342 21.61 4.94 1.63
CA ALA A 342 21.62 5.66 0.36
C ALA A 342 20.20 6.01 -0.14
N ILE A 343 19.16 5.22 0.20
CA ILE A 343 17.76 5.52 -0.15
C ILE A 343 17.21 6.74 0.60
N ALA A 344 17.77 7.06 1.78
CA ALA A 344 17.37 8.26 2.50
C ALA A 344 17.65 9.54 1.71
N ILE A 345 18.67 9.56 0.85
CA ILE A 345 19.05 10.74 0.04
C ILE A 345 17.94 11.12 -0.94
N PRO A 346 17.51 10.26 -1.89
CA PRO A 346 16.44 10.61 -2.82
C PRO A 346 15.09 10.80 -2.12
N SER A 347 14.82 10.09 -1.02
CA SER A 347 13.59 10.29 -0.24
C SER A 347 13.54 11.66 0.42
N SER A 348 14.64 12.10 1.05
CA SER A 348 14.78 13.45 1.60
C SER A 348 14.71 14.52 0.50
N GLY A 349 15.34 14.26 -0.66
CA GLY A 349 15.24 15.13 -1.82
C GLY A 349 13.81 15.35 -2.30
N LYS A 350 12.97 14.30 -2.31
CA LYS A 350 11.53 14.43 -2.62
C LYS A 350 10.81 15.29 -1.58
N VAL A 351 11.05 15.06 -0.29
CA VAL A 351 10.46 15.87 0.80
C VAL A 351 10.84 17.33 0.64
N LEU A 352 12.12 17.65 0.41
CA LEU A 352 12.58 19.02 0.18
C LEU A 352 11.92 19.64 -1.06
N GLY A 353 11.76 18.88 -2.14
CA GLY A 353 11.03 19.33 -3.33
C GLY A 353 9.57 19.67 -3.05
N TRP A 354 8.86 18.83 -2.30
CA TRP A 354 7.47 19.12 -1.88
C TRP A 354 7.38 20.31 -0.94
N LEU A 355 8.29 20.45 0.04
CA LEU A 355 8.36 21.61 0.92
C LEU A 355 8.66 22.90 0.14
N ALA A 356 9.57 22.85 -0.84
CA ALA A 356 9.87 23.99 -1.70
C ALA A 356 8.64 24.46 -2.50
N MET A 357 7.78 23.54 -2.94
CA MET A 357 6.51 23.91 -3.59
C MET A 357 5.55 24.62 -2.62
N LEU A 358 5.53 24.22 -1.35
CA LEU A 358 4.69 24.82 -0.33
C LEU A 358 5.21 26.19 0.14
N LEU A 359 6.53 26.30 0.37
CA LEU A 359 7.16 27.51 0.92
C LEU A 359 7.25 28.66 -0.07
N ARG A 360 7.28 28.39 -1.39
CA ARG A 360 7.38 29.44 -2.42
C ARG A 360 6.12 30.30 -2.58
N GLY A 361 5.20 30.18 -1.65
CA GLY A 361 3.99 30.98 -1.57
C GLY A 361 2.85 30.40 -2.40
N ARG A 362 1.69 30.40 -1.82
CA ARG A 362 0.41 30.01 -2.39
C ARG A 362 -0.35 31.29 -2.74
N ASP A 363 -0.94 31.38 -3.91
CA ASP A 363 -1.98 32.37 -4.13
C ASP A 363 -3.25 31.94 -3.39
N SER A 364 -3.43 32.48 -2.18
CA SER A 364 -4.57 32.16 -1.31
C SER A 364 -5.93 32.51 -1.93
N ARG A 365 -5.93 33.29 -3.03
CA ARG A 365 -7.17 33.69 -3.73
C ARG A 365 -7.76 32.58 -4.60
N VAL A 366 -6.99 31.54 -4.94
CA VAL A 366 -7.41 30.56 -5.92
C VAL A 366 -8.12 29.36 -5.30
N HIS A 367 -7.68 28.84 -4.16
CA HIS A 367 -8.37 27.75 -3.45
C HIS A 367 -8.18 27.82 -1.93
N PRO A 368 -9.27 27.85 -1.16
CA PRO A 368 -9.21 27.53 0.27
C PRO A 368 -8.71 26.09 0.39
N MET A 369 -7.95 25.74 1.46
CA MET A 369 -7.44 24.38 1.71
C MET A 369 -8.53 23.30 1.53
N PRO A 370 -8.64 22.64 0.36
CA PRO A 370 -9.65 21.61 0.16
C PRO A 370 -9.20 20.30 0.83
N THR A 371 -10.17 19.44 1.11
CA THR A 371 -9.95 18.15 1.78
C THR A 371 -8.82 17.32 1.13
N PRO A 372 -8.72 17.15 -0.21
CA PRO A 372 -7.61 16.40 -0.80
C PRO A 372 -6.24 17.01 -0.52
N MET A 373 -6.14 18.35 -0.40
CA MET A 373 -4.89 19.03 -0.04
C MET A 373 -4.52 18.77 1.42
N LEU A 374 -5.48 18.77 2.35
CA LEU A 374 -5.25 18.42 3.75
C LEU A 374 -4.70 17.00 3.88
N PHE A 375 -5.31 16.02 3.22
CA PHE A 375 -4.80 14.65 3.21
C PHE A 375 -3.41 14.52 2.56
N THR A 376 -3.10 15.35 1.59
CA THR A 376 -1.74 15.44 1.02
C THR A 376 -0.72 15.95 2.04
N PHE A 377 -1.08 16.92 2.89
CA PHE A 377 -0.25 17.32 4.03
C PHE A 377 -0.12 16.21 5.07
N GLY A 378 -1.19 15.47 5.32
CA GLY A 378 -1.13 14.31 6.20
C GLY A 378 -0.16 13.24 5.69
N PHE A 379 -0.19 12.92 4.38
CA PHE A 379 0.82 12.06 3.76
C PHE A 379 2.23 12.57 4.05
N LEU A 380 2.50 13.83 3.77
CA LEU A 380 3.83 14.42 3.97
C LEU A 380 4.28 14.35 5.44
N SER A 381 3.37 14.65 6.37
CA SER A 381 3.62 14.57 7.81
C SER A 381 4.02 13.16 8.25
N PHE A 382 3.24 12.13 7.89
CA PHE A 382 3.52 10.75 8.23
C PHE A 382 4.76 10.21 7.51
N PHE A 383 4.96 10.60 6.26
CA PHE A 383 6.14 10.20 5.50
C PHE A 383 7.44 10.74 6.12
N ILE A 384 7.43 11.97 6.63
CA ILE A 384 8.56 12.56 7.37
C ILE A 384 8.73 11.86 8.71
N ALA A 385 7.68 11.76 9.53
CA ALA A 385 7.76 11.20 10.87
C ALA A 385 8.23 9.73 10.86
N GLY A 386 7.65 8.89 9.99
CA GLY A 386 8.09 7.51 9.82
C GLY A 386 9.44 7.39 9.13
N GLY A 387 9.73 8.26 8.15
CA GLY A 387 10.99 8.28 7.41
C GLY A 387 12.22 8.56 8.28
N LEU A 388 12.08 9.42 9.30
CA LEU A 388 13.17 9.71 10.24
C LEU A 388 13.58 8.51 11.11
N THR A 389 12.70 7.55 11.30
CA THR A 389 13.00 6.32 12.06
C THR A 389 13.63 5.22 11.20
N GLY A 390 13.59 5.35 9.87
CA GLY A 390 14.22 4.42 8.92
C GLY A 390 15.73 4.31 9.09
N PRO A 391 16.49 5.43 9.10
CA PRO A 391 17.93 5.42 9.33
C PRO A 391 18.35 4.76 10.65
N ILE A 392 17.52 4.80 11.68
CA ILE A 392 17.76 4.11 12.96
C ILE A 392 17.75 2.59 12.75
N LEU A 393 16.71 2.06 12.12
CA LEU A 393 16.56 0.64 11.81
C LEU A 393 17.55 0.15 10.72
N ALA A 394 18.09 1.06 9.90
CA ALA A 394 19.10 0.73 8.91
C ALA A 394 20.50 0.47 9.51
N GLN A 395 20.71 0.77 10.79
CA GLN A 395 21.96 0.52 11.50
C GLN A 395 21.91 -0.84 12.20
N PRO A 396 22.75 -1.84 11.82
CA PRO A 396 22.70 -3.18 12.39
C PRO A 396 22.82 -3.20 13.92
N ILE A 397 23.64 -2.32 14.51
CA ILE A 397 23.83 -2.23 15.96
C ILE A 397 22.53 -1.77 16.65
N LEU A 398 21.84 -0.78 16.11
CA LEU A 398 20.58 -0.29 16.67
C LEU A 398 19.44 -1.27 16.38
N ASP A 399 19.40 -1.85 15.17
CA ASP A 399 18.39 -2.83 14.83
C ASP A 399 18.47 -4.09 15.69
N ALA A 400 19.65 -4.49 16.15
CA ALA A 400 19.80 -5.63 17.07
C ALA A 400 18.92 -5.50 18.33
N TYR A 401 18.67 -4.29 18.83
CA TYR A 401 17.79 -4.02 19.97
C TYR A 401 16.34 -3.74 19.58
N LEU A 402 16.10 -3.23 18.37
CA LEU A 402 14.80 -2.77 17.93
C LEU A 402 14.08 -3.78 17.03
N HIS A 403 14.82 -4.73 16.47
CA HIS A 403 14.28 -5.76 15.58
C HIS A 403 13.16 -6.55 16.25
N ASN A 404 12.07 -6.79 15.53
CA ASN A 404 10.89 -7.47 16.05
C ASN A 404 10.25 -6.84 17.30
N THR A 405 10.48 -5.55 17.56
CA THR A 405 9.80 -4.79 18.62
C THR A 405 8.67 -3.91 18.05
N TYR A 406 7.90 -3.28 18.95
CA TYR A 406 6.90 -2.28 18.59
C TYR A 406 7.50 -1.03 17.92
N PHE A 407 8.81 -0.80 17.98
CA PHE A 407 9.46 0.27 17.23
C PHE A 407 9.33 0.06 15.71
N VAL A 408 9.55 -1.17 15.26
CA VAL A 408 9.36 -1.54 13.84
C VAL A 408 7.89 -1.37 13.44
N VAL A 409 6.95 -1.74 14.32
CA VAL A 409 5.51 -1.57 14.08
C VAL A 409 5.15 -0.10 13.91
N ALA A 410 5.66 0.77 14.80
CA ALA A 410 5.47 2.22 14.70
C ALA A 410 6.03 2.78 13.40
N HIS A 411 7.27 2.42 13.05
CA HIS A 411 7.96 2.85 11.84
C HIS A 411 7.11 2.58 10.58
N PHE A 412 6.80 1.33 10.29
CA PHE A 412 6.11 1.02 9.03
C PHE A 412 4.65 1.46 9.03
N HIS A 413 3.99 1.55 10.20
CA HIS A 413 2.64 2.10 10.25
C HIS A 413 2.62 3.60 9.91
N LEU A 414 3.61 4.38 10.34
CA LEU A 414 3.67 5.80 9.96
C LEU A 414 4.03 5.97 8.48
N ILE A 415 5.15 5.37 8.02
CA ILE A 415 5.69 5.66 6.67
C ILE A 415 4.94 4.95 5.54
N MET A 416 4.40 3.76 5.78
CA MET A 416 3.75 2.95 4.74
C MET A 416 2.23 2.97 4.92
N ALA A 417 1.72 2.56 6.10
CA ALA A 417 0.29 2.41 6.30
C ALA A 417 -0.42 3.76 6.35
N MET A 418 -0.02 4.69 7.23
CA MET A 418 -0.71 5.98 7.38
C MET A 418 -0.38 6.95 6.25
N ALA A 419 0.89 7.07 5.84
CA ALA A 419 1.20 7.89 4.66
C ALA A 419 0.46 7.35 3.42
N GLY A 420 0.50 6.05 3.17
CA GLY A 420 -0.25 5.43 2.08
C GLY A 420 -1.76 5.68 2.17
N ALA A 421 -2.38 5.44 3.32
CA ALA A 421 -3.82 5.65 3.53
C ALA A 421 -4.22 7.12 3.31
N PHE A 422 -3.43 8.09 3.82
CA PHE A 422 -3.71 9.51 3.64
C PHE A 422 -3.57 9.93 2.17
N SER A 423 -2.58 9.38 1.46
CA SER A 423 -2.47 9.57 0.01
C SER A 423 -3.68 8.99 -0.75
N LEU A 424 -4.14 7.80 -0.36
CA LEU A 424 -5.33 7.18 -0.95
C LEU A 424 -6.60 7.98 -0.67
N PHE A 425 -6.78 8.51 0.56
CA PHE A 425 -7.89 9.41 0.86
C PHE A 425 -7.80 10.69 0.01
N ALA A 426 -6.62 11.31 -0.08
CA ALA A 426 -6.42 12.47 -0.95
C ALA A 426 -6.84 12.16 -2.39
N ALA A 427 -6.43 11.00 -2.92
CA ALA A 427 -6.75 10.53 -4.26
C ALA A 427 -8.25 10.27 -4.43
N VAL A 428 -8.92 9.62 -3.47
CA VAL A 428 -10.37 9.40 -3.52
C VAL A 428 -11.10 10.74 -3.56
N TYR A 429 -10.81 11.69 -2.66
CA TYR A 429 -11.45 13.01 -2.64
C TYR A 429 -11.20 13.78 -3.95
N TYR A 430 -10.00 13.66 -4.52
CA TYR A 430 -9.61 14.39 -5.72
C TYR A 430 -10.24 13.82 -6.99
N TRP A 431 -10.23 12.50 -7.18
CA TRP A 431 -10.77 11.84 -8.37
C TRP A 431 -12.20 11.32 -8.21
N PHE A 432 -12.85 11.58 -7.06
CA PHE A 432 -14.26 11.24 -6.87
C PHE A 432 -15.19 11.78 -7.96
N PRO A 433 -14.97 13.02 -8.49
CA PRO A 433 -15.73 13.51 -9.64
C PRO A 433 -15.66 12.64 -10.88
N LEU A 434 -14.51 12.03 -11.17
CA LEU A 434 -14.35 11.12 -12.32
C LEU A 434 -15.10 9.80 -12.11
N MET A 435 -15.28 9.38 -10.86
CA MET A 435 -15.99 8.13 -10.52
C MET A 435 -17.52 8.31 -10.49
N THR A 436 -17.99 9.48 -10.04
CA THR A 436 -19.41 9.68 -9.70
C THR A 436 -20.07 10.87 -10.40
N GLY A 437 -19.30 11.78 -10.99
CA GLY A 437 -19.78 13.07 -11.51
C GLY A 437 -20.11 14.09 -10.41
N ARG A 438 -19.75 13.85 -9.16
CA ARG A 438 -20.10 14.67 -8.00
C ARG A 438 -18.87 14.99 -7.15
N LEU A 439 -18.98 16.07 -6.35
CA LEU A 439 -17.99 16.42 -5.33
C LEU A 439 -18.35 15.80 -3.98
N MET A 440 -17.36 15.39 -3.22
CA MET A 440 -17.54 14.97 -1.83
C MET A 440 -17.82 16.18 -0.92
N HIS A 441 -18.52 15.94 0.21
CA HIS A 441 -18.87 16.99 1.14
C HIS A 441 -17.64 17.47 1.91
N GLU A 442 -17.30 18.74 1.73
CA GLU A 442 -16.03 19.33 2.18
C GLU A 442 -15.90 19.36 3.73
N THR A 443 -16.96 19.76 4.45
CA THR A 443 -16.91 19.84 5.92
C THR A 443 -16.72 18.46 6.55
N LEU A 444 -17.44 17.45 6.09
CA LEU A 444 -17.26 16.07 6.55
C LEU A 444 -15.84 15.56 6.23
N GLY A 445 -15.31 15.93 5.06
CA GLY A 445 -13.95 15.61 4.66
C GLY A 445 -12.90 16.22 5.58
N LYS A 446 -13.07 17.47 6.00
CA LYS A 446 -12.16 18.15 6.94
C LYS A 446 -12.22 17.53 8.34
N TRP A 447 -13.40 17.20 8.85
CA TRP A 447 -13.53 16.47 10.11
C TRP A 447 -12.88 15.09 10.03
N HIS A 448 -13.12 14.33 8.96
CA HIS A 448 -12.45 13.05 8.71
C HIS A 448 -10.93 13.20 8.74
N PHE A 449 -10.38 14.23 8.09
CA PHE A 449 -8.94 14.49 8.11
C PHE A 449 -8.40 14.71 9.51
N TRP A 450 -8.95 15.67 10.27
CA TRP A 450 -8.39 16.04 11.57
C TRP A 450 -8.51 14.91 12.60
N LEU A 451 -9.65 14.24 12.65
CA LEU A 451 -9.85 13.12 13.58
C LEU A 451 -8.94 11.94 13.21
N SER A 452 -8.76 11.66 11.91
CA SER A 452 -7.85 10.62 11.44
C SER A 452 -6.39 10.96 11.73
N LEU A 453 -5.97 12.21 11.53
CA LEU A 453 -4.60 12.66 11.80
C LEU A 453 -4.24 12.51 13.28
N ILE A 454 -5.10 13.02 14.16
CA ILE A 454 -4.93 12.96 15.62
C ILE A 454 -4.93 11.49 16.08
N GLY A 455 -5.93 10.70 15.64
CA GLY A 455 -6.05 9.30 16.01
C GLY A 455 -4.87 8.46 15.55
N ALA A 456 -4.36 8.70 14.34
CA ALA A 456 -3.22 7.98 13.80
C ALA A 456 -1.92 8.28 14.56
N TYR A 457 -1.63 9.55 14.84
CA TYR A 457 -0.46 9.89 15.66
C TYR A 457 -0.58 9.36 17.08
N ALA A 458 -1.74 9.50 17.72
CA ALA A 458 -1.98 8.99 19.08
C ALA A 458 -1.92 7.45 19.16
N THR A 459 -2.17 6.75 18.04
CA THR A 459 -2.06 5.28 17.98
C THR A 459 -0.63 4.84 17.72
N PHE A 460 0.00 5.34 16.66
CA PHE A 460 1.24 4.74 16.15
C PHE A 460 2.51 5.38 16.70
N PHE A 461 2.52 6.67 17.00
CA PHE A 461 3.72 7.32 17.51
C PHE A 461 4.17 6.78 18.89
N PRO A 462 3.26 6.56 19.87
CA PRO A 462 3.63 5.99 21.16
C PRO A 462 4.17 4.55 21.09
N MET A 463 3.91 3.81 20.01
CA MET A 463 4.47 2.48 19.82
C MET A 463 6.00 2.48 19.69
N HIS A 464 6.64 3.61 19.32
CA HIS A 464 8.10 3.74 19.37
C HIS A 464 8.61 3.61 20.82
N PHE A 465 7.93 4.22 21.78
CA PHE A 465 8.31 4.13 23.19
C PHE A 465 8.13 2.71 23.74
N ALA A 466 7.05 2.03 23.34
CA ALA A 466 6.87 0.61 23.69
C ALA A 466 8.01 -0.25 23.11
N GLY A 467 8.43 0.02 21.87
CA GLY A 467 9.54 -0.68 21.23
C GLY A 467 10.90 -0.38 21.84
N LEU A 468 11.19 0.90 22.15
CA LEU A 468 12.40 1.30 22.89
C LEU A 468 12.48 0.67 24.29
N ALA A 469 11.32 0.45 24.91
CA ALA A 469 11.20 -0.28 26.15
C ALA A 469 11.35 -1.82 25.96
N GLY A 470 11.60 -2.32 24.74
CA GLY A 470 11.85 -3.73 24.45
C GLY A 470 10.59 -4.58 24.27
N GLN A 471 9.38 -3.99 24.12
CA GLN A 471 8.18 -4.78 23.88
C GLN A 471 8.25 -5.46 22.51
N PRO A 472 8.21 -6.82 22.46
CA PRO A 472 8.22 -7.53 21.19
C PRO A 472 6.89 -7.38 20.44
N ARG A 473 6.93 -7.34 19.11
CA ARG A 473 5.74 -7.49 18.27
C ARG A 473 5.28 -8.94 18.26
N HIS A 474 4.04 -9.20 17.88
CA HIS A 474 3.44 -10.54 17.82
C HIS A 474 3.41 -11.28 19.17
N TYR A 475 3.36 -10.54 20.27
CA TYR A 475 3.31 -11.09 21.61
C TYR A 475 1.88 -10.95 22.18
N ALA A 476 1.23 -12.09 22.41
CA ALA A 476 -0.20 -12.13 22.74
C ALA A 476 -0.50 -11.76 24.21
N GLN A 477 0.46 -11.93 25.12
CA GLN A 477 0.24 -11.77 26.56
C GLN A 477 1.08 -10.64 27.15
N LEU A 478 0.43 -9.54 27.48
CA LEU A 478 1.04 -8.46 28.27
C LEU A 478 0.71 -8.63 29.76
N ILE A 479 -0.53 -8.98 30.06
CA ILE A 479 -1.06 -9.24 31.40
C ILE A 479 -0.80 -10.71 31.76
N GLY A 480 -0.33 -10.96 32.98
CA GLY A 480 -0.02 -12.34 33.43
C GLY A 480 1.27 -12.93 32.83
N SER A 481 2.05 -12.12 32.10
CA SER A 481 3.42 -12.53 31.74
C SER A 481 4.27 -12.64 32.99
N THR A 482 5.22 -13.59 33.01
CA THR A 482 6.23 -13.70 34.09
C THR A 482 7.14 -12.46 34.16
N SER A 483 7.11 -11.60 33.16
CA SER A 483 7.87 -10.35 33.10
C SER A 483 7.06 -9.19 33.70
N THR A 484 7.45 -8.76 34.92
CA THR A 484 6.90 -7.55 35.57
C THR A 484 7.10 -6.31 34.71
N PHE A 485 8.17 -6.28 33.91
CA PHE A 485 8.49 -5.20 33.00
C PHE A 485 7.44 -5.03 31.88
N LEU A 486 7.01 -6.11 31.22
CA LEU A 486 6.00 -6.03 30.15
C LEU A 486 4.65 -5.57 30.70
N SER A 487 4.28 -5.97 31.92
CA SER A 487 3.04 -5.52 32.56
C SER A 487 3.06 -4.02 32.90
N SER A 488 4.24 -3.42 33.12
CA SER A 488 4.36 -1.97 33.36
C SER A 488 4.00 -1.12 32.11
N LEU A 489 4.00 -1.71 30.92
CA LEU A 489 3.59 -1.04 29.67
C LEU A 489 2.07 -1.02 29.46
N LEU A 490 1.28 -1.65 30.33
CA LEU A 490 -0.17 -1.73 30.18
C LEU A 490 -0.86 -0.35 30.06
N PRO A 491 -0.52 0.70 30.87
CA PRO A 491 -1.13 2.01 30.69
C PRO A 491 -0.88 2.61 29.32
N LEU A 492 0.34 2.46 28.78
CA LEU A 492 0.70 2.91 27.43
C LEU A 492 -0.12 2.16 26.38
N GLN A 493 -0.21 0.83 26.48
CA GLN A 493 -0.98 0.00 25.54
C GLN A 493 -2.49 0.29 25.61
N THR A 494 -2.99 0.62 26.79
CA THR A 494 -4.38 1.05 26.99
C THR A 494 -4.68 2.36 26.26
N GLY A 495 -3.79 3.36 26.39
CA GLY A 495 -3.87 4.63 25.67
C GLY A 495 -3.84 4.43 24.14
N ILE A 496 -2.92 3.60 23.65
CA ILE A 496 -2.82 3.23 22.22
C ILE A 496 -4.13 2.54 21.75
N THR A 497 -4.71 1.67 22.56
CA THR A 497 -5.95 0.96 22.21
C THR A 497 -7.14 1.91 22.09
N HIS A 498 -7.31 2.82 23.04
CA HIS A 498 -8.37 3.84 22.95
C HIS A 498 -8.18 4.74 21.72
N SER A 499 -6.94 5.12 21.42
CA SER A 499 -6.61 5.90 20.22
C SER A 499 -6.90 5.14 18.92
N ALA A 500 -6.67 3.83 18.90
CA ALA A 500 -6.99 2.99 17.75
C ALA A 500 -8.51 2.86 17.52
N LEU A 501 -9.29 2.72 18.60
CA LEU A 501 -10.75 2.73 18.54
C LEU A 501 -11.29 4.09 18.04
N PHE A 502 -10.69 5.19 18.51
CA PHE A 502 -11.00 6.53 18.03
C PHE A 502 -10.68 6.71 16.55
N LEU A 503 -9.49 6.27 16.11
CA LEU A 503 -9.08 6.30 14.70
C LEU A 503 -10.04 5.50 13.81
N ALA A 504 -10.42 4.29 14.23
CA ALA A 504 -11.38 3.47 13.49
C ALA A 504 -12.75 4.13 13.40
N SER A 505 -13.23 4.75 14.49
CA SER A 505 -14.49 5.49 14.50
C SER A 505 -14.48 6.68 13.56
N ALA A 506 -13.34 7.37 13.41
CA ALA A 506 -13.20 8.48 12.47
C ALA A 506 -13.42 8.04 11.01
N GLN A 507 -13.14 6.77 10.67
CA GLN A 507 -13.36 6.25 9.31
C GLN A 507 -14.85 6.11 8.96
N LEU A 508 -15.73 6.04 9.94
CA LEU A 508 -17.18 6.06 9.69
C LEU A 508 -17.64 7.37 9.04
N LEU A 509 -16.96 8.49 9.33
CA LEU A 509 -17.21 9.77 8.64
C LEU A 509 -16.84 9.69 7.15
N PHE A 510 -15.76 9.01 6.81
CA PHE A 510 -15.39 8.78 5.41
C PHE A 510 -16.45 7.95 4.69
N LEU A 511 -16.88 6.84 5.27
CA LEU A 511 -17.91 5.97 4.70
C LEU A 511 -19.24 6.71 4.55
N ALA A 512 -19.62 7.47 5.55
CA ALA A 512 -20.83 8.31 5.49
C ALA A 512 -20.73 9.38 4.39
N ASN A 513 -19.58 10.07 4.30
CA ASN A 513 -19.33 11.06 3.25
C ASN A 513 -19.33 10.43 1.86
N LEU A 514 -18.69 9.29 1.70
CA LEU A 514 -18.65 8.54 0.43
C LEU A 514 -20.07 8.18 -0.03
N ALA A 515 -20.87 7.56 0.85
CA ALA A 515 -22.24 7.13 0.56
C ALA A 515 -23.20 8.30 0.29
N TRP A 516 -23.12 9.36 1.11
CA TRP A 516 -23.91 10.57 0.95
C TRP A 516 -23.57 11.28 -0.36
N SER A 517 -22.27 11.53 -0.61
CA SER A 517 -21.82 12.33 -1.74
C SER A 517 -22.03 11.63 -3.07
N ALA A 518 -21.95 10.30 -3.11
CA ALA A 518 -22.27 9.52 -4.32
C ALA A 518 -23.73 9.71 -4.77
N ARG A 519 -24.66 9.99 -3.82
CA ARG A 519 -26.08 10.17 -4.13
C ARG A 519 -26.50 11.64 -4.17
N ARG A 520 -25.99 12.46 -3.22
CA ARG A 520 -26.47 13.83 -2.96
C ARG A 520 -25.39 14.91 -3.05
N GLY A 521 -24.14 14.54 -3.40
CA GLY A 521 -23.04 15.48 -3.59
C GLY A 521 -23.35 16.51 -4.68
N LYS A 522 -22.75 17.68 -4.59
CA LYS A 522 -22.88 18.72 -5.63
C LYS A 522 -22.38 18.18 -6.97
N PRO A 523 -23.09 18.42 -8.08
CA PRO A 523 -22.57 18.08 -9.41
C PRO A 523 -21.18 18.71 -9.60
N ALA A 524 -20.25 17.95 -10.12
CA ALA A 524 -18.93 18.44 -10.48
C ALA A 524 -18.91 18.87 -11.95
N GLY A 525 -18.24 19.96 -12.26
CA GLY A 525 -17.89 20.30 -13.65
C GLY A 525 -16.88 19.31 -14.23
N SER A 526 -16.55 19.47 -15.50
CA SER A 526 -15.57 18.60 -16.19
C SER A 526 -14.18 18.63 -15.52
N ASN A 527 -13.75 19.77 -15.00
CA ASN A 527 -12.47 19.96 -14.32
C ASN A 527 -12.64 20.87 -13.10
N PRO A 528 -13.18 20.34 -11.98
CA PRO A 528 -13.49 21.15 -10.80
C PRO A 528 -12.24 21.70 -10.10
N TRP A 529 -11.09 21.10 -10.34
CA TRP A 529 -9.81 21.47 -9.73
C TRP A 529 -8.95 22.39 -10.60
N ARG A 530 -9.39 22.68 -11.83
CA ARG A 530 -8.57 23.39 -12.83
C ARG A 530 -7.18 22.74 -12.98
N ALA A 531 -7.16 21.41 -13.07
CA ALA A 531 -5.93 20.64 -13.22
C ALA A 531 -5.45 20.71 -14.69
N THR A 532 -4.12 20.64 -14.87
CA THR A 532 -3.50 20.72 -16.21
C THR A 532 -3.34 19.36 -16.88
N THR A 533 -3.50 18.27 -16.13
CA THR A 533 -3.30 16.88 -16.57
C THR A 533 -4.48 16.33 -17.36
N LEU A 534 -4.19 15.40 -18.28
CA LEU A 534 -5.13 14.97 -19.33
C LEU A 534 -6.36 14.21 -18.84
N GLU A 535 -6.34 13.60 -17.67
CA GLU A 535 -7.52 12.92 -17.13
C GLU A 535 -8.71 13.85 -16.87
N TRP A 536 -8.47 15.16 -16.87
CA TRP A 536 -9.48 16.20 -16.74
C TRP A 536 -9.87 16.86 -18.08
N ALA A 537 -9.27 16.41 -19.19
CA ALA A 537 -9.64 16.90 -20.52
C ALA A 537 -11.02 16.40 -20.92
N SER A 538 -11.78 17.24 -21.63
CA SER A 538 -13.13 16.90 -22.09
C SER A 538 -13.12 15.88 -23.24
N ASP A 539 -12.10 15.92 -24.07
CA ASP A 539 -11.88 15.01 -25.20
C ASP A 539 -10.39 14.65 -25.32
N LEU A 540 -10.13 13.35 -25.46
CA LEU A 540 -8.79 12.79 -25.66
C LEU A 540 -8.55 12.31 -27.09
N THR A 541 -9.55 12.39 -27.97
CA THR A 541 -9.47 11.78 -29.33
C THR A 541 -8.51 12.51 -30.25
N GLN A 542 -8.33 13.82 -30.05
CA GLN A 542 -7.44 14.69 -30.84
C GLN A 542 -6.37 15.34 -29.98
N CYS A 543 -6.04 14.74 -28.83
CA CYS A 543 -5.10 15.33 -27.88
C CYS A 543 -3.66 15.17 -28.37
N ARG A 544 -3.03 16.29 -28.75
CA ARG A 544 -1.59 16.42 -28.95
C ARG A 544 -0.96 17.15 -27.78
N VAL A 545 -0.05 16.50 -27.07
CA VAL A 545 0.64 17.10 -25.92
C VAL A 545 1.74 18.04 -26.40
N VAL A 546 1.67 19.30 -25.98
CA VAL A 546 2.61 20.34 -26.37
C VAL A 546 3.47 20.84 -25.19
N ARG A 547 3.06 20.55 -23.95
CA ARG A 547 3.72 21.03 -22.72
C ARG A 547 3.84 19.96 -21.64
N GLY A 548 4.57 20.25 -20.57
CA GLY A 548 4.70 19.40 -19.39
C GLY A 548 3.40 19.32 -18.57
N PRO A 549 3.31 18.34 -17.64
CA PRO A 549 2.07 18.08 -16.90
C PRO A 549 1.72 19.13 -15.83
N TYR A 550 2.67 19.95 -15.43
CA TYR A 550 2.53 20.86 -14.26
C TYR A 550 3.00 22.27 -14.61
N GLU A 551 2.77 22.72 -15.82
CA GLU A 551 3.13 24.05 -16.25
C GLU A 551 2.00 25.04 -15.94
N TYR A 552 2.10 25.72 -14.79
CA TYR A 552 1.23 26.81 -14.38
C TYR A 552 1.87 28.15 -14.72
N ASN A 553 1.11 29.06 -15.33
CA ASN A 553 1.62 30.37 -15.73
C ASN A 553 1.33 31.42 -14.65
N PHE A 554 2.38 32.04 -14.12
CA PHE A 554 2.28 33.03 -13.05
C PHE A 554 2.08 34.47 -13.54
N GLN A 555 2.27 34.74 -14.83
CA GLN A 555 2.35 36.09 -15.37
C GLN A 555 1.02 36.66 -15.85
N SER A 556 -0.01 35.85 -16.02
CA SER A 556 -1.33 36.32 -16.49
C SER A 556 -2.37 36.23 -15.39
N ASN A 557 -3.02 37.34 -15.10
CA ASN A 557 -4.15 37.46 -14.19
C ASN A 557 -5.40 36.64 -14.62
N LEU A 558 -5.37 35.91 -15.73
CA LEU A 558 -6.57 35.34 -16.36
C LEU A 558 -6.63 33.82 -16.41
N SER A 559 -5.55 33.10 -16.43
CA SER A 559 -5.59 31.64 -16.31
C SER A 559 -4.22 31.06 -15.98
N ASP A 560 -4.00 30.75 -14.71
CA ASP A 560 -2.93 29.86 -14.24
C ASP A 560 -3.15 28.41 -14.69
N PHE A 561 -4.20 28.17 -15.48
CA PHE A 561 -4.68 26.88 -15.92
C PHE A 561 -4.54 26.75 -17.45
N VAL A 562 -3.60 25.92 -17.88
CA VAL A 562 -3.45 25.55 -19.29
C VAL A 562 -3.30 24.04 -19.36
N MET A 563 -4.19 23.36 -20.11
CA MET A 563 -4.11 21.92 -20.33
C MET A 563 -2.81 21.53 -21.04
N GLN A 564 -2.35 20.30 -20.82
CA GLN A 564 -1.19 19.74 -21.51
C GLN A 564 -1.39 19.63 -23.03
N CYS A 565 -2.63 19.41 -23.48
CA CYS A 565 -2.95 19.41 -24.90
C CYS A 565 -3.34 20.83 -25.36
N ALA A 566 -2.80 21.24 -26.52
CA ALA A 566 -3.35 22.38 -27.24
C ALA A 566 -4.72 22.00 -27.79
N ALA A 567 -5.71 22.89 -27.67
CA ALA A 567 -6.72 22.98 -28.71
C ALA A 567 -5.97 23.36 -30.01
N GLU A 568 -6.19 22.67 -31.10
CA GLU A 568 -5.75 23.19 -32.40
C GLU A 568 -6.28 24.63 -32.50
N PRO A 569 -5.45 25.62 -32.93
CA PRO A 569 -6.00 26.90 -33.28
C PRO A 569 -7.08 26.62 -34.36
N GLU A 570 -8.29 27.08 -34.12
CA GLU A 570 -9.29 27.16 -35.19
C GLU A 570 -8.57 27.80 -36.36
N GLN A 571 -8.44 27.07 -37.46
CA GLN A 571 -7.94 27.63 -38.73
C GLN A 571 -8.91 28.71 -39.12
N GLU A 572 -8.51 29.99 -38.94
CA GLU A 572 -9.20 31.12 -39.54
C GLU A 572 -9.12 31.10 -41.08
#